data_3e1e7119fd7d70a79ace8989e0095389
#
_entry.id   3e1e7119fd7d70a79ace8989e0095389
#
_cell.length_a   1.000
_cell.length_b   1.000
_cell.length_c   1.000
_cell.angle_alpha   90.00
_cell.angle_beta   90.00
_cell.angle_gamma   90.00
#
_symmetry.space_group_name_H-M   'P 1'
#
loop_
_entity.id
_entity.type
_entity.pdbx_description
1 polymer ?
#
loop_
_entity_poly.entity_id
_entity_poly.type
_entity_poly.pdbx_seq_one_letter_code
_entity_poly.pdbx_strand_id
1 'polypeptide(L)'
;SKQIRPTTKDPKVFYELGQAYYYNKEYVKADSSFSKLIELKPSLYIGYFWRARANAAQDPETKLGIAKPYYEKVIELCSANGEKYEDELIESNEYIGYYYTIHRDKAKADVAWNKILKLDPKNTKALNGLKMK
;
A
#
# COMPACT_ATOMS: atom_id res chain seq x y z
N SER A 1 27.03 3.89 13.16
CA SER A 1 25.62 3.58 12.96
C SER A 1 25.07 2.77 14.13
N LYS A 2 23.92 3.14 14.61
CA LYS A 2 23.29 2.42 15.71
C LYS A 2 22.70 1.12 15.19
N GLN A 3 23.08 0.03 15.80
CA GLN A 3 22.42 -1.24 15.55
C GLN A 3 21.08 -1.25 16.28
N ILE A 4 20.06 -1.74 15.61
CA ILE A 4 18.79 -1.96 16.27
C ILE A 4 18.91 -3.18 17.16
N ARG A 5 18.67 -3.00 18.42
CA ARG A 5 18.68 -4.10 19.36
C ARG A 5 17.41 -4.93 19.20
N PRO A 6 17.51 -6.28 19.32
CA PRO A 6 16.32 -7.13 19.23
C PRO A 6 15.21 -6.77 20.22
N THR A 7 15.58 -6.12 21.34
CA THR A 7 14.64 -5.72 22.39
C THR A 7 14.00 -4.35 22.17
N THR A 8 14.37 -3.64 21.09
CA THR A 8 13.78 -2.33 20.77
C THR A 8 12.28 -2.49 20.50
N LYS A 9 11.49 -1.69 21.21
CA LYS A 9 10.02 -1.67 21.05
C LYS A 9 9.51 -0.29 20.66
N ASP A 10 10.37 0.55 20.09
CA ASP A 10 9.96 1.88 19.64
C ASP A 10 9.49 1.81 18.17
N PRO A 11 8.18 1.98 17.91
CA PRO A 11 7.65 1.92 16.54
C PRO A 11 8.34 2.92 15.60
N LYS A 12 8.71 4.09 16.13
CA LYS A 12 9.35 5.13 15.32
C LYS A 12 10.68 4.66 14.73
N VAL A 13 11.44 3.89 15.49
CA VAL A 13 12.74 3.35 15.02
C VAL A 13 12.52 2.47 13.78
N PHE A 14 11.53 1.58 13.83
CA PHE A 14 11.25 0.69 12.72
C PHE A 14 10.67 1.43 11.51
N TYR A 15 9.87 2.47 11.76
CA TYR A 15 9.35 3.31 10.69
C TYR A 15 10.49 4.03 9.95
N GLU A 16 11.36 4.69 10.67
CA GLU A 16 12.48 5.43 10.08
C GLU A 16 13.47 4.51 9.38
N LEU A 17 13.76 3.36 10.00
CA LEU A 17 14.66 2.37 9.40
C LEU A 17 14.07 1.78 8.12
N GLY A 18 12.79 1.44 8.16
CA GLY A 18 12.09 0.92 6.99
C GLY A 18 12.14 1.90 5.81
N GLN A 19 11.90 3.18 6.09
CA GLN A 19 11.97 4.21 5.06
C GLN A 19 13.39 4.35 4.51
N ALA A 20 14.41 4.31 5.37
CA ALA A 20 15.80 4.38 4.94
C ALA A 20 16.15 3.22 4.00
N TYR A 21 15.75 2.01 4.35
CA TYR A 21 15.93 0.85 3.48
C TYR A 21 15.18 1.02 2.17
N TYR A 22 13.93 1.49 2.23
CA TYR A 22 13.10 1.66 1.05
C TYR A 22 13.76 2.62 0.05
N TYR A 23 14.18 3.79 0.52
CA TYR A 23 14.81 4.79 -0.35
C TYR A 23 16.19 4.36 -0.85
N ASN A 24 16.83 3.42 -0.16
CA ASN A 24 18.08 2.80 -0.62
C ASN A 24 17.84 1.57 -1.51
N LYS A 25 16.58 1.33 -1.88
CA LYS A 25 16.15 0.20 -2.72
C LYS A 25 16.42 -1.18 -2.11
N GLU A 26 16.55 -1.24 -0.80
CA GLU A 26 16.67 -2.49 -0.05
C GLU A 26 15.28 -2.93 0.43
N TYR A 27 14.46 -3.34 -0.52
CA TYR A 27 13.03 -3.56 -0.28
C TYR A 27 12.72 -4.72 0.64
N VAL A 28 13.52 -5.79 0.62
CA VAL A 28 13.32 -6.92 1.55
C VAL A 28 13.57 -6.49 2.99
N LYS A 29 14.61 -5.70 3.21
CA LYS A 29 14.91 -5.17 4.55
C LYS A 29 13.86 -4.15 4.99
N ALA A 30 13.38 -3.33 4.05
CA ALA A 30 12.29 -2.40 4.32
C ALA A 30 11.04 -3.15 4.76
N ASP A 31 10.66 -4.19 4.04
CA ASP A 31 9.50 -5.03 4.39
C ASP A 31 9.63 -5.58 5.81
N SER A 32 10.81 -6.09 6.17
CA SER A 32 11.05 -6.63 7.51
C SER A 32 10.87 -5.57 8.59
N SER A 33 11.39 -4.36 8.36
CA SER A 33 11.25 -3.25 9.31
C SER A 33 9.79 -2.83 9.48
N PHE A 34 9.06 -2.71 8.38
CA PHE A 34 7.65 -2.34 8.44
C PHE A 34 6.81 -3.46 9.05
N SER A 35 7.20 -4.72 8.87
CA SER A 35 6.55 -5.85 9.54
C SER A 35 6.67 -5.73 11.05
N LYS A 36 7.83 -5.31 11.56
CA LYS A 36 8.03 -5.04 12.99
C LYS A 36 7.15 -3.89 13.47
N LEU A 37 7.02 -2.84 12.66
CA LEU A 37 6.13 -1.73 12.98
C LEU A 37 4.69 -2.22 13.13
N ILE A 38 4.23 -3.09 12.24
CA ILE A 38 2.89 -3.67 12.32
C ILE A 38 2.72 -4.49 13.60
N GLU A 39 3.71 -5.30 13.98
CA GLU A 39 3.65 -6.07 15.24
C GLU A 39 3.46 -5.15 16.45
N LEU A 40 4.13 -4.00 16.46
CA LEU A 40 4.06 -3.06 17.57
C LEU A 40 2.80 -2.19 17.54
N LYS A 41 2.31 -1.86 16.35
CA LYS A 41 1.15 -0.97 16.15
C LYS A 41 0.22 -1.53 15.07
N PRO A 42 -0.47 -2.65 15.33
CA PRO A 42 -1.27 -3.33 14.31
C PRO A 42 -2.50 -2.54 13.83
N SER A 43 -2.94 -1.54 14.58
CA SER A 43 -4.09 -0.72 14.18
C SER A 43 -3.72 0.52 13.38
N LEU A 44 -2.42 0.81 13.22
CA LEU A 44 -1.96 1.95 12.43
C LEU A 44 -1.82 1.53 10.96
N TYR A 45 -2.41 2.31 10.06
CA TYR A 45 -2.31 2.02 8.62
C TYR A 45 -0.88 2.13 8.08
N ILE A 46 -0.03 2.94 8.73
CA ILE A 46 1.26 3.36 8.18
C ILE A 46 2.20 2.18 7.91
N GLY A 47 2.24 1.19 8.81
CA GLY A 47 3.08 0.01 8.61
C GLY A 47 2.64 -0.80 7.40
N TYR A 48 1.34 -0.99 7.23
CA TYR A 48 0.79 -1.69 6.07
C TYR A 48 1.03 -0.92 4.77
N PHE A 49 0.88 0.40 4.80
CA PHE A 49 1.04 1.24 3.63
C PHE A 49 2.47 1.16 3.07
N TRP A 50 3.44 1.30 3.95
CA TRP A 50 4.86 1.22 3.53
C TRP A 50 5.28 -0.20 3.19
N ARG A 51 4.73 -1.20 3.89
CA ARG A 51 4.98 -2.59 3.54
C ARG A 51 4.41 -2.91 2.16
N ALA A 52 3.23 -2.36 1.84
CA ALA A 52 2.65 -2.48 0.52
C ALA A 52 3.58 -1.90 -0.54
N ARG A 53 4.12 -0.71 -0.31
CA ARG A 53 5.06 -0.08 -1.23
C ARG A 53 6.34 -0.89 -1.43
N ALA A 54 6.90 -1.42 -0.34
CA ALA A 54 8.10 -2.25 -0.42
C ALA A 54 7.85 -3.52 -1.22
N ASN A 55 6.68 -4.12 -1.07
CA ASN A 55 6.32 -5.32 -1.83
C ASN A 55 5.98 -4.99 -3.29
N ALA A 56 5.29 -3.88 -3.55
CA ALA A 56 5.02 -3.46 -4.92
C ALA A 56 6.31 -3.22 -5.69
N ALA A 57 7.34 -2.66 -5.03
CA ALA A 57 8.64 -2.43 -5.65
C ALA A 57 9.34 -3.74 -6.04
N GLN A 58 9.03 -4.83 -5.34
CA GLN A 58 9.58 -6.16 -5.65
C GLN A 58 8.79 -6.89 -6.75
N ASP A 59 7.68 -6.34 -7.15
CA ASP A 59 6.78 -6.90 -8.17
C ASP A 59 6.29 -5.75 -9.06
N PRO A 60 7.21 -5.07 -9.77
CA PRO A 60 6.88 -3.81 -10.44
C PRO A 60 5.80 -3.92 -11.52
N GLU A 61 5.60 -5.09 -12.11
CA GLU A 61 4.55 -5.29 -13.09
C GLU A 61 3.23 -5.80 -12.48
N THR A 62 3.21 -5.95 -11.16
CA THR A 62 2.02 -6.37 -10.40
C THR A 62 1.51 -7.77 -10.82
N LYS A 63 2.38 -8.57 -11.41
CA LYS A 63 2.00 -9.91 -11.88
C LYS A 63 1.64 -10.85 -10.75
N LEU A 64 2.39 -10.79 -9.65
CA LEU A 64 2.20 -11.67 -8.50
C LEU A 64 1.16 -11.10 -7.51
N GLY A 65 1.07 -9.78 -7.43
CA GLY A 65 0.17 -9.12 -6.49
C GLY A 65 0.59 -9.24 -5.04
N ILE A 66 1.90 -9.32 -4.78
CA ILE A 66 2.40 -9.51 -3.41
C ILE A 66 2.08 -8.35 -2.47
N ALA A 67 1.84 -7.17 -3.01
CA ALA A 67 1.46 -6.01 -2.21
C ALA A 67 -0.05 -5.93 -1.92
N LYS A 68 -0.84 -6.71 -2.64
CA LYS A 68 -2.31 -6.63 -2.58
C LYS A 68 -2.86 -6.73 -1.15
N PRO A 69 -2.49 -7.74 -0.34
CA PRO A 69 -3.06 -7.85 1.01
C PRO A 69 -2.73 -6.65 1.89
N TYR A 70 -1.59 -6.01 1.70
CA TYR A 70 -1.21 -4.86 2.50
C TYR A 70 -1.97 -3.61 2.09
N TYR A 71 -2.17 -3.38 0.78
CA TYR A 71 -3.01 -2.28 0.30
C TYR A 71 -4.48 -2.49 0.71
N GLU A 72 -4.95 -3.73 0.69
CA GLU A 72 -6.31 -4.02 1.17
C GLU A 72 -6.47 -3.67 2.65
N LYS A 73 -5.42 -3.91 3.45
CA LYS A 73 -5.45 -3.56 4.86
C LYS A 73 -5.48 -2.03 5.06
N VAL A 74 -4.77 -1.29 4.24
CA VAL A 74 -4.83 0.18 4.26
C VAL A 74 -6.25 0.64 3.97
N ILE A 75 -6.88 0.06 2.96
CA ILE A 75 -8.27 0.40 2.60
C ILE A 75 -9.19 0.13 3.79
N GLU A 76 -9.05 -1.04 4.42
CA GLU A 76 -9.86 -1.40 5.58
C GLU A 76 -9.70 -0.39 6.72
N LEU A 77 -8.48 0.00 7.05
CA LEU A 77 -8.20 0.87 8.19
C LEU A 77 -8.52 2.34 7.92
N CYS A 78 -8.46 2.78 6.66
CA CYS A 78 -8.57 4.19 6.31
C CYS A 78 -9.94 4.59 5.74
N SER A 79 -10.75 3.64 5.27
CA SER A 79 -12.00 3.98 4.56
C SER A 79 -13.02 4.74 5.39
N ALA A 80 -13.02 4.56 6.72
CA ALA A 80 -13.94 5.28 7.59
C ALA A 80 -13.67 6.80 7.64
N ASN A 81 -12.47 7.24 7.22
CA ASN A 81 -12.09 8.65 7.20
C ASN A 81 -11.42 8.98 5.86
N GLY A 82 -12.20 8.86 4.79
CA GLY A 82 -11.71 9.02 3.42
C GLY A 82 -11.12 10.38 3.11
N GLU A 83 -11.66 11.43 3.72
CA GLU A 83 -11.14 12.79 3.54
C GLU A 83 -9.71 12.91 4.05
N LYS A 84 -9.47 12.41 5.24
CA LYS A 84 -8.14 12.46 5.87
C LYS A 84 -7.11 11.61 5.13
N TYR A 85 -7.52 10.45 4.64
CA TYR A 85 -6.63 9.47 4.02
C TYR A 85 -6.82 9.35 2.51
N GLU A 86 -7.24 10.44 1.87
CA GLU A 86 -7.55 10.44 0.44
C GLU A 86 -6.39 9.90 -0.40
N ASP A 87 -5.17 10.42 -0.19
CA ASP A 87 -4.02 10.03 -0.98
C ASP A 87 -3.68 8.56 -0.81
N GLU A 88 -3.70 8.07 0.42
CA GLU A 88 -3.41 6.67 0.73
C GLU A 88 -4.47 5.74 0.13
N LEU A 89 -5.73 6.14 0.17
CA LEU A 89 -6.82 5.36 -0.40
C LEU A 89 -6.78 5.35 -1.92
N ILE A 90 -6.41 6.46 -2.53
CA ILE A 90 -6.25 6.52 -3.98
C ILE A 90 -5.11 5.61 -4.43
N GLU A 91 -3.95 5.72 -3.80
CA GLU A 91 -2.81 4.85 -4.14
C GLU A 91 -3.18 3.37 -3.98
N SER A 92 -3.82 3.03 -2.86
CA SER A 92 -4.18 1.64 -2.56
C SER A 92 -5.16 1.08 -3.59
N ASN A 93 -6.20 1.85 -3.92
CA ASN A 93 -7.18 1.41 -4.90
C ASN A 93 -6.63 1.42 -6.33
N GLU A 94 -5.66 2.28 -6.65
CA GLU A 94 -4.98 2.23 -7.95
C GLU A 94 -4.26 0.89 -8.12
N TYR A 95 -3.56 0.44 -7.08
CA TYR A 95 -2.89 -0.85 -7.12
C TYR A 95 -3.90 -2.00 -7.31
N ILE A 96 -4.97 -1.99 -6.54
CA ILE A 96 -6.01 -3.03 -6.61
C ILE A 96 -6.68 -3.03 -7.99
N GLY A 97 -7.03 -1.83 -8.50
CA GLY A 97 -7.64 -1.69 -9.82
C GLY A 97 -6.73 -2.23 -10.92
N TYR A 98 -5.46 -1.85 -10.88
CA TYR A 98 -4.48 -2.33 -11.85
C TYR A 98 -4.28 -3.85 -11.76
N TYR A 99 -4.16 -4.36 -10.54
CA TYR A 99 -4.02 -5.81 -10.32
C TYR A 99 -5.14 -6.58 -11.00
N TYR A 100 -6.39 -6.19 -10.75
CA TYR A 100 -7.52 -6.89 -11.35
C TYR A 100 -7.65 -6.64 -12.84
N THR A 101 -7.20 -5.48 -13.33
CA THR A 101 -7.19 -5.22 -14.77
C THR A 101 -6.27 -6.20 -15.50
N ILE A 102 -5.04 -6.37 -15.02
CA ILE A 102 -4.09 -7.29 -15.68
C ILE A 102 -4.45 -8.76 -15.47
N HIS A 103 -5.20 -9.07 -14.41
CA HIS A 103 -5.68 -10.44 -14.15
C HIS A 103 -7.08 -10.67 -14.75
N ARG A 104 -7.56 -9.73 -15.57
CA ARG A 104 -8.80 -9.83 -16.34
C ARG A 104 -10.06 -10.05 -15.51
N ASP A 105 -10.11 -9.41 -14.36
CA ASP A 105 -11.32 -9.37 -13.53
C ASP A 105 -11.85 -7.94 -13.53
N LYS A 106 -12.58 -7.61 -14.60
CA LYS A 106 -13.08 -6.25 -14.79
C LYS A 106 -14.04 -5.83 -13.69
N ALA A 107 -14.88 -6.73 -13.21
CA ALA A 107 -15.85 -6.39 -12.16
C ALA A 107 -15.14 -5.88 -10.90
N LYS A 108 -14.10 -6.59 -10.46
CA LYS A 108 -13.34 -6.19 -9.27
C LYS A 108 -12.48 -4.96 -9.53
N ALA A 109 -11.93 -4.84 -10.74
CA ALA A 109 -11.18 -3.64 -11.12
C ALA A 109 -12.08 -2.41 -11.06
N ASP A 110 -13.28 -2.50 -11.59
CA ASP A 110 -14.22 -1.37 -11.62
C ASP A 110 -14.64 -0.94 -10.22
N VAL A 111 -14.76 -1.88 -9.27
CA VAL A 111 -15.03 -1.53 -7.88
C VAL A 111 -13.93 -0.61 -7.34
N ALA A 112 -12.67 -0.96 -7.59
CA ALA A 112 -11.53 -0.15 -7.13
C ALA A 112 -11.52 1.22 -7.82
N TRP A 113 -11.70 1.26 -9.15
CA TRP A 113 -11.73 2.52 -9.89
C TRP A 113 -12.85 3.45 -9.41
N ASN A 114 -14.03 2.90 -9.13
CA ASN A 114 -15.14 3.69 -8.63
C ASN A 114 -14.89 4.24 -7.23
N LYS A 115 -14.18 3.50 -6.37
CA LYS A 115 -13.79 4.01 -5.07
C LYS A 115 -12.88 5.24 -5.19
N ILE A 116 -11.97 5.22 -6.16
CA ILE A 116 -11.11 6.38 -6.44
C ILE A 116 -11.95 7.58 -6.89
N LEU A 117 -12.90 7.35 -7.79
CA LEU A 117 -13.73 8.45 -8.32
C LEU A 117 -14.63 9.09 -7.27
N LYS A 118 -14.98 8.36 -6.21
CA LYS A 118 -15.70 8.96 -5.06
C LYS A 118 -14.85 9.97 -4.33
N LEU A 119 -13.53 9.78 -4.29
CA LEU A 119 -12.60 10.67 -3.63
C LEU A 119 -12.11 11.76 -4.57
N ASP A 120 -11.86 11.42 -5.82
CA ASP A 120 -11.34 12.30 -6.86
C ASP A 120 -12.06 12.02 -8.17
N PRO A 121 -13.18 12.72 -8.43
CA PRO A 121 -13.99 12.45 -9.63
C PRO A 121 -13.27 12.66 -10.96
N LYS A 122 -12.15 13.38 -10.96
CA LYS A 122 -11.39 13.67 -12.17
C LYS A 122 -10.14 12.79 -12.31
N ASN A 123 -10.00 11.77 -11.48
CA ASN A 123 -8.83 10.91 -11.52
C ASN A 123 -8.73 10.19 -12.86
N THR A 124 -7.68 10.52 -13.62
CA THR A 124 -7.53 10.02 -14.98
C THR A 124 -7.26 8.52 -15.04
N LYS A 125 -6.52 7.98 -14.11
CA LYS A 125 -6.27 6.52 -14.06
C LYS A 125 -7.55 5.74 -13.86
N ALA A 126 -8.40 6.20 -12.96
CA ALA A 126 -9.68 5.55 -12.69
C ALA A 126 -10.64 5.68 -13.87
N LEU A 127 -10.72 6.87 -14.47
CA LEU A 127 -11.55 7.07 -15.65
C LEU A 127 -11.11 6.19 -16.82
N ASN A 128 -9.80 6.09 -17.03
CA ASN A 128 -9.25 5.23 -18.09
C ASN A 128 -9.47 3.75 -17.76
N GLY A 129 -9.29 3.37 -16.51
CA GLY A 129 -9.53 2.00 -16.08
C GLY A 129 -10.94 1.52 -16.34
N LEU A 130 -11.93 2.37 -16.08
CA LEU A 130 -13.34 2.03 -16.32
C LEU A 130 -13.67 1.86 -17.81
N LYS A 131 -12.91 2.51 -18.70
CA LYS A 131 -13.12 2.39 -20.15
C LYS A 131 -12.52 1.12 -20.74
N MET A 132 -11.64 0.45 -20.04
CA MET A 132 -11.01 -0.77 -20.54
C MET A 132 -12.04 -1.91 -20.58
N LYS A 133 -11.90 -2.77 -21.61
CA LYS A 133 -12.81 -3.90 -21.80
C LYS A 133 -12.25 -5.19 -21.22
#